data_a6ced2ea6129675fbdcc3053cfc102dd
#
_entry.id   a6ced2ea6129675fbdcc3053cfc102dd
#
_cell.length_a   1.000
_cell.length_b   1.000
_cell.length_c   1.000
_cell.angle_alpha   90.00
_cell.angle_beta   90.00
_cell.angle_gamma   90.00
#
_symmetry.space_group_name_H-M   'P 1'
#
loop_
_entity.id
_entity.type
_entity.pdbx_description
1 polymer ?
#
loop_
_entity_poly.entity_id
_entity_poly.type
_entity_poly.pdbx_seq_one_letter_code
_entity_poly.pdbx_strand_id
1 'polypeptide(L)'
;GAIDIRSLYAGGAGAAYVTPTHQFPTGEEMQTGQREALLRWARETGGYILEDDYDSEFRFSGANAPALRAMEGGGQVVYMNTFSRTLAPGLRLSFMVLPMELVPRYRAMHAACTVPGFEQETLRKFIAGGYLERHIARMRVVYRARLQTLTDTAKKLELGEVAPCGAGLHVLLKAGGRAAAGELIPLAERAGVHLTRLCDYAVMQGTGEANRVVLLGFSGMDEEAIRQGLEALIARS
;
A
#
# COMPACT_ATOMS: atom_id res chain seq x y z
N GLY A 1 -7.70 2.92 10.31
CA GLY A 1 -8.46 4.16 10.50
C GLY A 1 -7.99 5.26 9.58
N ALA A 2 -8.93 6.09 9.19
CA ALA A 2 -8.66 7.25 8.37
C ALA A 2 -7.88 8.31 9.14
N ILE A 3 -7.18 9.21 8.40
CA ILE A 3 -6.54 10.39 8.99
C ILE A 3 -7.59 11.25 9.73
N ASP A 4 -7.26 11.69 10.93
CA ASP A 4 -8.14 12.60 11.68
C ASP A 4 -7.93 14.05 11.21
N ILE A 5 -8.86 14.54 10.39
CA ILE A 5 -8.83 15.87 9.83
C ILE A 5 -8.91 16.96 10.93
N ARG A 6 -9.62 16.70 12.03
CA ARG A 6 -9.72 17.66 13.15
C ARG A 6 -8.35 17.88 13.81
N SER A 7 -7.59 16.80 13.97
CA SER A 7 -6.22 16.89 14.49
C SER A 7 -5.28 17.69 13.56
N LEU A 8 -5.48 17.63 12.24
CA LEU A 8 -4.70 18.47 11.31
C LEU A 8 -4.94 19.97 11.56
N TYR A 9 -6.22 20.37 11.72
CA TYR A 9 -6.56 21.75 12.04
C TYR A 9 -6.01 22.18 13.40
N ALA A 10 -6.27 21.37 14.43
CA ALA A 10 -5.88 21.68 15.81
C ALA A 10 -4.36 21.75 16.00
N GLY A 11 -3.61 20.89 15.29
CA GLY A 11 -2.16 20.83 15.38
C GLY A 11 -1.41 21.84 14.52
N GLY A 12 -2.11 22.65 13.71
CA GLY A 12 -1.46 23.61 12.80
C GLY A 12 -0.55 22.92 11.77
N ALA A 13 -0.92 21.72 11.33
CA ALA A 13 -0.11 20.93 10.40
C ALA A 13 0.07 21.66 9.06
N GLY A 14 1.31 21.75 8.57
CA GLY A 14 1.62 22.33 7.26
C GLY A 14 1.59 21.31 6.14
N ALA A 15 1.60 19.99 6.46
CA ALA A 15 1.50 18.92 5.49
C ALA A 15 0.85 17.66 6.09
N ALA A 16 0.17 16.87 5.23
CA ALA A 16 -0.41 15.58 5.57
C ALA A 16 0.11 14.53 4.59
N TYR A 17 0.71 13.44 5.10
CA TYR A 17 1.13 12.29 4.30
C TYR A 17 0.03 11.22 4.34
N VAL A 18 -0.41 10.75 3.18
CA VAL A 18 -1.51 9.78 3.06
C VAL A 18 -1.28 8.79 1.93
N THR A 19 -1.83 7.58 2.11
CA THR A 19 -1.89 6.52 1.09
C THR A 19 -3.37 6.18 0.80
N PRO A 20 -4.10 7.04 0.06
CA PRO A 20 -5.57 7.04 0.06
C PRO A 20 -6.20 5.86 -0.67
N THR A 21 -5.48 5.21 -1.58
CA THR A 21 -6.00 4.07 -2.36
C THR A 21 -5.89 2.76 -1.59
N HIS A 22 -4.81 2.60 -0.84
CA HIS A 22 -4.53 1.41 -0.04
C HIS A 22 -3.67 1.83 1.14
N GLN A 23 -4.34 2.19 2.25
CA GLN A 23 -3.65 2.71 3.41
C GLN A 23 -2.72 1.67 4.02
N PHE A 24 -1.44 2.00 4.13
CA PHE A 24 -0.49 1.14 4.82
C PHE A 24 -0.50 1.49 6.33
N PRO A 25 -0.55 0.49 7.23
CA PRO A 25 -0.59 -0.95 6.98
C PRO A 25 -2.00 -1.56 6.97
N THR A 26 -3.07 -0.77 7.16
CA THR A 26 -4.43 -1.27 7.39
C THR A 26 -5.12 -1.86 6.15
N GLY A 27 -4.66 -1.52 4.95
CA GLY A 27 -5.30 -1.92 3.69
C GLY A 27 -6.61 -1.20 3.39
N GLU A 28 -7.01 -0.23 4.22
CA GLU A 28 -8.25 0.51 4.02
C GLU A 28 -8.15 1.54 2.88
N GLU A 29 -9.24 1.73 2.17
CA GLU A 29 -9.37 2.79 1.17
C GLU A 29 -10.01 4.04 1.79
N MET A 30 -9.41 5.21 1.54
CA MET A 30 -9.96 6.49 2.00
C MET A 30 -11.27 6.79 1.25
N GLN A 31 -12.36 6.94 2.00
CA GLN A 31 -13.68 7.20 1.47
C GLN A 31 -13.79 8.60 0.84
N THR A 32 -14.70 8.79 -0.11
CA THR A 32 -14.86 10.04 -0.87
C THR A 32 -15.02 11.26 0.05
N GLY A 33 -15.88 11.18 1.05
CA GLY A 33 -16.07 12.30 1.99
C GLY A 33 -14.82 12.68 2.79
N GLN A 34 -13.94 11.71 3.08
CA GLN A 34 -12.65 11.97 3.73
C GLN A 34 -11.65 12.62 2.77
N ARG A 35 -11.64 12.19 1.50
CA ARG A 35 -10.82 12.80 0.44
C ARG A 35 -11.19 14.27 0.24
N GLU A 36 -12.48 14.57 0.14
CA GLU A 36 -13.00 15.93 0.03
C GLU A 36 -12.67 16.79 1.27
N ALA A 37 -12.81 16.22 2.48
CA ALA A 37 -12.48 16.91 3.71
C ALA A 37 -10.98 17.24 3.81
N LEU A 38 -10.12 16.32 3.38
CA LEU A 38 -8.67 16.53 3.35
C LEU A 38 -8.26 17.61 2.33
N LEU A 39 -8.85 17.58 1.13
CA LEU A 39 -8.63 18.60 0.11
C LEU A 39 -9.12 19.98 0.58
N ARG A 40 -10.23 20.03 1.29
CA ARG A 40 -10.75 21.26 1.89
C ARG A 40 -9.78 21.81 2.94
N TRP A 41 -9.29 20.96 3.85
CA TRP A 41 -8.25 21.34 4.82
C TRP A 41 -7.04 21.98 4.14
N ALA A 42 -6.51 21.34 3.09
CA ALA A 42 -5.36 21.88 2.38
C ALA A 42 -5.63 23.28 1.81
N ARG A 43 -6.80 23.50 1.19
CA ARG A 43 -7.19 24.81 0.64
C ARG A 43 -7.37 25.90 1.70
N GLU A 44 -8.01 25.55 2.82
CA GLU A 44 -8.31 26.52 3.89
C GLU A 44 -7.08 26.93 4.69
N THR A 45 -6.13 26.02 4.87
CA THR A 45 -4.92 26.27 5.68
C THR A 45 -3.69 26.64 4.87
N GLY A 46 -3.70 26.44 3.54
CA GLY A 46 -2.51 26.51 2.69
C GLY A 46 -1.56 25.34 2.88
N GLY A 47 -1.99 24.27 3.55
CA GLY A 47 -1.21 23.06 3.76
C GLY A 47 -1.08 22.21 2.50
N TYR A 48 -0.09 21.31 2.47
CA TYR A 48 0.13 20.38 1.36
C TYR A 48 -0.28 18.95 1.73
N ILE A 49 -0.76 18.21 0.74
CA ILE A 49 -1.02 16.76 0.86
C ILE A 49 0.07 16.03 0.10
N LEU A 50 0.77 15.11 0.77
CA LEU A 50 1.70 14.18 0.15
C LEU A 50 0.94 12.87 -0.09
N GLU A 51 0.47 12.67 -1.31
CA GLU A 51 -0.27 11.48 -1.73
C GLU A 51 0.71 10.44 -2.24
N ASP A 52 0.92 9.37 -1.48
CA ASP A 52 1.75 8.23 -1.88
C ASP A 52 0.85 7.12 -2.44
N ASP A 53 0.89 6.96 -3.74
CA ASP A 53 0.07 6.02 -4.51
C ASP A 53 0.95 4.88 -5.03
N TYR A 54 1.40 4.02 -4.13
CA TYR A 54 2.46 3.04 -4.39
C TYR A 54 2.00 1.73 -5.03
N ASP A 55 0.68 1.39 -5.03
CA ASP A 55 0.17 0.10 -5.54
C ASP A 55 -1.27 0.13 -6.08
N SER A 56 -1.80 1.33 -6.41
CA SER A 56 -3.17 1.51 -6.95
C SER A 56 -3.42 0.79 -8.27
N GLU A 57 -2.37 0.50 -9.03
CA GLU A 57 -2.46 -0.27 -10.26
C GLU A 57 -2.99 -1.70 -10.03
N PHE A 58 -2.83 -2.26 -8.82
CA PHE A 58 -3.26 -3.61 -8.47
C PHE A 58 -4.59 -3.60 -7.70
N ARG A 59 -5.65 -3.20 -8.41
CA ARG A 59 -7.02 -3.27 -7.90
C ARG A 59 -7.69 -4.56 -8.36
N PHE A 60 -8.35 -5.25 -7.43
CA PHE A 60 -9.00 -6.55 -7.64
C PHE A 60 -10.52 -6.44 -7.65
N SER A 61 -11.10 -5.43 -6.97
CA SER A 61 -12.54 -5.19 -6.91
C SER A 61 -12.86 -3.70 -6.79
N GLY A 62 -14.11 -3.33 -7.06
CA GLY A 62 -14.60 -1.96 -6.96
C GLY A 62 -14.15 -1.05 -8.13
N ALA A 63 -14.69 0.17 -8.16
CA ALA A 63 -14.29 1.21 -9.09
C ALA A 63 -12.99 1.88 -8.61
N ASN A 64 -12.16 2.36 -9.54
CA ASN A 64 -11.01 3.18 -9.20
C ASN A 64 -11.50 4.54 -8.69
N ALA A 65 -11.19 4.85 -7.43
CA ALA A 65 -11.30 6.23 -6.98
C ALA A 65 -10.16 7.05 -7.62
N PRO A 66 -10.45 8.28 -8.09
CA PRO A 66 -9.40 9.14 -8.65
C PRO A 66 -8.37 9.49 -7.58
N ALA A 67 -7.11 9.68 -7.97
CA ALA A 67 -6.10 10.25 -7.09
C ALA A 67 -6.56 11.60 -6.53
N LEU A 68 -6.19 11.96 -5.32
CA LEU A 68 -6.50 13.28 -4.72
C LEU A 68 -6.02 14.41 -5.62
N ARG A 69 -4.85 14.23 -6.25
CA ARG A 69 -4.29 15.19 -7.22
C ARG A 69 -5.21 15.44 -8.41
N ALA A 70 -5.98 14.45 -8.84
CA ALA A 70 -6.90 14.53 -9.97
C ALA A 70 -8.31 15.02 -9.60
N MET A 71 -8.62 15.12 -8.31
CA MET A 71 -9.91 15.63 -7.84
C MET A 71 -9.97 17.17 -7.88
N GLU A 72 -11.18 17.73 -7.89
CA GLU A 72 -11.39 19.15 -7.73
C GLU A 72 -10.78 19.63 -6.39
N GLY A 73 -9.96 20.67 -6.47
CA GLY A 73 -9.21 21.18 -5.31
C GLY A 73 -7.86 20.49 -5.06
N GLY A 74 -7.41 19.57 -5.93
CA GLY A 74 -6.13 18.88 -5.82
C GLY A 74 -4.89 19.74 -6.12
N GLY A 75 -5.02 21.06 -6.23
CA GLY A 75 -3.90 21.97 -6.55
C GLY A 75 -2.72 21.89 -5.58
N GLN A 76 -2.98 21.62 -4.30
CA GLN A 76 -1.97 21.53 -3.23
C GLN A 76 -1.52 20.07 -2.94
N VAL A 77 -1.84 19.12 -3.83
CA VAL A 77 -1.43 17.73 -3.69
C VAL A 77 -0.12 17.50 -4.44
N VAL A 78 0.87 16.99 -3.72
CA VAL A 78 2.08 16.37 -4.27
C VAL A 78 1.77 14.90 -4.47
N TYR A 79 1.55 14.48 -5.71
CA TYR A 79 1.32 13.08 -6.05
C TYR A 79 2.65 12.36 -6.24
N MET A 80 2.80 11.20 -5.61
CA MET A 80 3.99 10.35 -5.71
C MET A 80 3.59 8.93 -6.11
N ASN A 81 4.38 8.33 -6.99
CA ASN A 81 4.22 6.92 -7.37
C ASN A 81 5.57 6.29 -7.67
N THR A 82 5.63 4.96 -7.67
CA THR A 82 6.85 4.18 -7.84
C THR A 82 6.70 3.02 -8.81
N PHE A 83 7.71 2.81 -9.65
CA PHE A 83 7.80 1.62 -10.50
C PHE A 83 8.35 0.38 -9.75
N SER A 84 8.78 0.55 -8.50
CA SER A 84 9.31 -0.55 -7.69
C SER A 84 8.27 -1.64 -7.39
N ARG A 85 6.99 -1.30 -7.36
CA ARG A 85 5.88 -2.24 -7.15
C ARG A 85 5.30 -2.74 -8.45
N THR A 86 5.19 -1.86 -9.45
CA THR A 86 4.57 -2.18 -10.74
C THR A 86 5.49 -2.96 -11.67
N LEU A 87 6.80 -2.73 -11.62
CA LEU A 87 7.79 -3.41 -12.46
C LEU A 87 8.75 -4.28 -11.66
N ALA A 88 9.69 -3.67 -10.97
CA ALA A 88 10.68 -4.40 -10.17
C ALA A 88 11.26 -3.52 -9.07
N PRO A 89 11.45 -4.04 -7.84
CA PRO A 89 12.04 -3.30 -6.74
C PRO A 89 13.46 -2.77 -7.03
N GLY A 90 14.22 -3.51 -7.85
CA GLY A 90 15.60 -3.16 -8.22
C GLY A 90 15.73 -1.94 -9.13
N LEU A 91 14.67 -1.53 -9.83
CA LEU A 91 14.69 -0.34 -10.70
C LEU A 91 14.88 0.97 -9.94
N ARG A 92 14.44 1.05 -8.70
CA ARG A 92 14.56 2.25 -7.85
C ARG A 92 14.08 3.54 -8.52
N LEU A 93 13.07 3.43 -9.39
CA LEU A 93 12.46 4.54 -10.10
C LEU A 93 11.14 4.93 -9.44
N SER A 94 11.00 6.23 -9.17
CA SER A 94 9.75 6.86 -8.72
C SER A 94 9.57 8.19 -9.45
N PHE A 95 8.38 8.71 -9.42
CA PHE A 95 8.09 10.04 -9.95
C PHE A 95 7.13 10.79 -9.03
N MET A 96 7.12 12.12 -9.16
CA MET A 96 6.15 12.96 -8.47
C MET A 96 5.58 14.01 -9.42
N VAL A 97 4.33 14.38 -9.15
CA VAL A 97 3.65 15.50 -9.80
C VAL A 97 3.50 16.60 -8.77
N LEU A 98 4.27 17.66 -8.95
CA LEU A 98 4.30 18.80 -8.03
C LEU A 98 3.23 19.85 -8.36
N PRO A 99 2.66 20.52 -7.36
CA PRO A 99 2.05 21.83 -7.54
C PRO A 99 2.99 22.79 -8.24
N MET A 100 2.47 23.62 -9.17
CA MET A 100 3.30 24.50 -10.00
C MET A 100 4.15 25.48 -9.17
N GLU A 101 3.62 25.97 -8.05
CA GLU A 101 4.32 26.87 -7.15
C GLU A 101 5.54 26.22 -6.45
N LEU A 102 5.57 24.91 -6.31
CA LEU A 102 6.70 24.18 -5.72
C LEU A 102 7.82 23.90 -6.72
N VAL A 103 7.54 23.92 -8.03
CA VAL A 103 8.51 23.55 -9.07
C VAL A 103 9.79 24.40 -9.03
N PRO A 104 9.72 25.74 -8.91
CA PRO A 104 10.95 26.56 -8.83
C PRO A 104 11.80 26.25 -7.60
N ARG A 105 11.16 26.04 -6.44
CA ARG A 105 11.85 25.66 -5.19
C ARG A 105 12.51 24.30 -5.30
N TYR A 106 11.78 23.31 -5.85
CA TYR A 106 12.32 21.96 -6.06
C TYR A 106 13.56 22.00 -6.96
N ARG A 107 13.52 22.74 -8.10
CA ARG A 107 14.64 22.89 -9.01
C ARG A 107 15.84 23.58 -8.38
N ALA A 108 15.61 24.54 -7.50
CA ALA A 108 16.69 25.23 -6.78
C ALA A 108 17.41 24.30 -5.77
N MET A 109 16.67 23.34 -5.19
CA MET A 109 17.22 22.38 -4.22
C MET A 109 17.89 21.16 -4.89
N HIS A 110 17.49 20.81 -6.10
CA HIS A 110 17.92 19.60 -6.80
C HIS A 110 18.50 19.96 -8.17
N ALA A 111 19.81 20.13 -8.20
CA ALA A 111 20.51 20.55 -9.43
C ALA A 111 20.53 19.46 -10.52
N ALA A 112 20.33 18.18 -10.18
CA ALA A 112 20.35 17.08 -11.13
C ALA A 112 19.39 15.96 -10.76
N CYS A 113 18.82 15.31 -11.77
CA CYS A 113 18.10 14.05 -11.60
C CYS A 113 19.10 12.94 -11.27
N THR A 114 18.81 12.15 -10.21
CA THR A 114 19.68 11.04 -9.78
C THR A 114 19.43 9.76 -10.56
N VAL A 115 18.38 9.71 -11.39
CA VAL A 115 18.06 8.53 -12.21
C VAL A 115 18.92 8.53 -13.49
N PRO A 116 19.68 7.47 -13.79
CA PRO A 116 20.46 7.40 -15.00
C PRO A 116 19.63 7.54 -16.28
N GLY A 117 20.15 8.27 -17.27
CA GLY A 117 19.43 8.52 -18.53
C GLY A 117 19.05 7.26 -19.29
N PHE A 118 19.88 6.21 -19.21
CA PHE A 118 19.58 4.91 -19.81
C PHE A 118 18.31 4.28 -19.24
N GLU A 119 18.14 4.30 -17.93
CA GLU A 119 16.94 3.76 -17.27
C GLU A 119 15.70 4.58 -17.61
N GLN A 120 15.83 5.91 -17.66
CA GLN A 120 14.74 6.80 -18.08
C GLN A 120 14.30 6.50 -19.52
N GLU A 121 15.24 6.38 -20.44
CA GLU A 121 14.93 6.12 -21.85
C GLU A 121 14.36 4.71 -22.06
N THR A 122 14.86 3.72 -21.32
CA THR A 122 14.31 2.36 -21.32
C THR A 122 12.86 2.36 -20.86
N LEU A 123 12.58 3.01 -19.74
CA LEU A 123 11.23 3.13 -19.20
C LEU A 123 10.30 3.90 -20.17
N ARG A 124 10.81 5.00 -20.77
CA ARG A 124 10.06 5.76 -21.77
C ARG A 124 9.62 4.89 -22.95
N LYS A 125 10.55 4.07 -23.51
CA LYS A 125 10.23 3.13 -24.60
C LYS A 125 9.26 2.04 -24.15
N PHE A 126 9.39 1.55 -22.93
CA PHE A 126 8.51 0.53 -22.36
C PHE A 126 7.08 1.05 -22.23
N ILE A 127 6.90 2.28 -21.74
CA ILE A 127 5.59 2.94 -21.66
C ILE A 127 5.04 3.24 -23.06
N ALA A 128 5.82 3.91 -23.91
CA ALA A 128 5.38 4.31 -25.26
C ALA A 128 4.98 3.11 -26.15
N GLY A 129 5.60 1.95 -25.93
CA GLY A 129 5.24 0.69 -26.62
C GLY A 129 4.04 -0.03 -26.04
N GLY A 130 3.35 0.52 -25.01
CA GLY A 130 2.20 -0.11 -24.35
C GLY A 130 2.58 -1.39 -23.58
N TYR A 131 3.87 -1.57 -23.26
CA TYR A 131 4.33 -2.75 -22.52
C TYR A 131 3.98 -2.66 -21.03
N LEU A 132 3.97 -1.45 -20.46
CA LEU A 132 3.62 -1.22 -19.07
C LEU A 132 2.18 -1.64 -18.79
N GLU A 133 1.23 -1.19 -19.59
CA GLU A 133 -0.19 -1.50 -19.44
C GLU A 133 -0.45 -3.00 -19.57
N ARG A 134 0.19 -3.65 -20.56
CA ARG A 134 0.08 -5.10 -20.75
C ARG A 134 0.69 -5.87 -19.56
N HIS A 135 1.81 -5.39 -19.02
CA HIS A 135 2.43 -5.98 -17.85
C HIS A 135 1.52 -5.86 -16.62
N ILE A 136 1.00 -4.66 -16.33
CA ILE A 136 0.06 -4.42 -15.22
C ILE A 136 -1.18 -5.31 -15.35
N ALA A 137 -1.78 -5.37 -16.55
CA ALA A 137 -2.96 -6.21 -16.79
C ALA A 137 -2.67 -7.70 -16.49
N ARG A 138 -1.53 -8.23 -16.94
CA ARG A 138 -1.09 -9.59 -16.64
C ARG A 138 -0.85 -9.79 -15.14
N MET A 139 -0.17 -8.86 -14.49
CA MET A 139 0.14 -8.99 -13.05
C MET A 139 -1.11 -8.89 -12.18
N ARG A 140 -2.14 -8.15 -12.58
CA ARG A 140 -3.44 -8.17 -11.90
C ARG A 140 -4.08 -9.57 -11.88
N VAL A 141 -3.97 -10.33 -12.96
CA VAL A 141 -4.47 -11.71 -13.00
C VAL A 141 -3.67 -12.61 -12.06
N VAL A 142 -2.32 -12.53 -12.12
CA VAL A 142 -1.42 -13.29 -11.27
C VAL A 142 -1.67 -13.00 -9.78
N TYR A 143 -1.70 -11.72 -9.41
CA TYR A 143 -1.88 -11.33 -8.01
C TYR A 143 -3.28 -11.65 -7.49
N ARG A 144 -4.31 -11.61 -8.34
CA ARG A 144 -5.65 -12.07 -7.96
C ARG A 144 -5.66 -13.56 -7.64
N ALA A 145 -4.99 -14.40 -8.45
CA ALA A 145 -4.87 -15.84 -8.19
C ALA A 145 -4.13 -16.11 -6.87
N ARG A 146 -3.05 -15.40 -6.61
CA ARG A 146 -2.29 -15.51 -5.36
C ARG A 146 -3.10 -15.09 -4.12
N LEU A 147 -3.83 -13.97 -4.22
CA LEU A 147 -4.73 -13.52 -3.17
C LEU A 147 -5.82 -14.56 -2.87
N GLN A 148 -6.41 -15.14 -3.92
CA GLN A 148 -7.40 -16.19 -3.78
C GLN A 148 -6.80 -17.43 -3.09
N THR A 149 -5.62 -17.88 -3.53
CA THR A 149 -4.90 -19.00 -2.92
C THR A 149 -4.61 -18.76 -1.44
N LEU A 150 -4.14 -17.54 -1.10
CA LEU A 150 -3.88 -17.15 0.28
C LEU A 150 -5.16 -17.22 1.12
N THR A 151 -6.25 -16.62 0.64
CA THR A 151 -7.53 -16.55 1.35
C THR A 151 -8.12 -17.95 1.56
N ASP A 152 -8.15 -18.77 0.50
CA ASP A 152 -8.71 -20.12 0.57
C ASP A 152 -7.88 -21.02 1.48
N THR A 153 -6.55 -20.91 1.43
CA THR A 153 -5.65 -21.69 2.28
C THR A 153 -5.79 -21.28 3.74
N ALA A 154 -5.79 -19.97 4.04
CA ALA A 154 -5.99 -19.48 5.41
C ALA A 154 -7.32 -19.95 6.00
N LYS A 155 -8.40 -19.94 5.20
CA LYS A 155 -9.71 -20.44 5.59
C LYS A 155 -9.70 -21.95 5.82
N LYS A 156 -9.12 -22.73 4.88
CA LYS A 156 -9.01 -24.20 4.99
C LYS A 156 -8.24 -24.63 6.23
N LEU A 157 -7.21 -23.91 6.60
CA LEU A 157 -6.36 -24.18 7.75
C LEU A 157 -6.90 -23.58 9.06
N GLU A 158 -8.04 -22.89 9.02
CA GLU A 158 -8.66 -22.22 10.18
C GLU A 158 -7.70 -21.25 10.90
N LEU A 159 -6.87 -20.52 10.14
CA LEU A 159 -5.91 -19.56 10.70
C LEU A 159 -6.56 -18.27 11.21
N GLY A 160 -7.79 -18.00 10.79
CA GLY A 160 -8.52 -16.79 11.14
C GLY A 160 -9.22 -16.16 9.95
N GLU A 161 -9.55 -14.89 10.09
CA GLU A 161 -10.27 -14.10 9.07
C GLU A 161 -9.30 -13.23 8.27
N VAL A 162 -9.26 -13.43 6.95
CA VAL A 162 -8.55 -12.55 6.02
C VAL A 162 -9.43 -11.35 5.71
N ALA A 163 -8.95 -10.14 5.98
CA ALA A 163 -9.68 -8.92 5.69
C ALA A 163 -9.95 -8.79 4.18
N PRO A 164 -11.11 -8.26 3.76
CA PRO A 164 -11.38 -7.99 2.36
C PRO A 164 -10.30 -7.09 1.74
N CYS A 165 -9.75 -7.49 0.58
CA CYS A 165 -8.73 -6.74 -0.12
C CYS A 165 -9.25 -6.29 -1.48
N GLY A 166 -9.56 -5.01 -1.60
CA GLY A 166 -10.00 -4.40 -2.88
C GLY A 166 -8.85 -4.00 -3.78
N ALA A 167 -7.68 -3.73 -3.21
CA ALA A 167 -6.48 -3.28 -3.91
C ALA A 167 -5.23 -3.60 -3.10
N GLY A 168 -4.05 -3.48 -3.73
CA GLY A 168 -2.74 -3.59 -3.08
C GLY A 168 -2.17 -5.01 -3.07
N LEU A 169 -1.01 -5.15 -2.45
CA LEU A 169 -0.17 -6.36 -2.51
C LEU A 169 0.01 -7.05 -1.16
N HIS A 170 -0.74 -6.64 -0.15
CA HIS A 170 -0.81 -7.29 1.17
C HIS A 170 -2.25 -7.32 1.68
N VAL A 171 -2.50 -8.20 2.63
CA VAL A 171 -3.77 -8.31 3.35
C VAL A 171 -3.51 -8.44 4.84
N LEU A 172 -4.52 -8.15 5.63
CA LEU A 172 -4.52 -8.42 7.06
C LEU A 172 -5.18 -9.77 7.34
N LEU A 173 -4.54 -10.58 8.17
CA LEU A 173 -5.12 -11.77 8.76
C LEU A 173 -5.38 -11.49 10.25
N LYS A 174 -6.64 -11.51 10.65
CA LYS A 174 -7.03 -11.51 12.06
C LYS A 174 -6.93 -12.95 12.55
N ALA A 175 -5.87 -13.27 13.26
CA ALA A 175 -5.59 -14.61 13.76
C ALA A 175 -6.71 -15.13 14.67
N GLY A 176 -7.10 -16.40 14.48
CA GLY A 176 -8.14 -17.05 15.22
C GLY A 176 -8.11 -18.58 14.99
N GLY A 177 -9.07 -19.31 15.57
CA GLY A 177 -9.15 -20.75 15.38
C GLY A 177 -7.93 -21.49 15.94
N ARG A 178 -7.26 -22.30 15.11
CA ARG A 178 -6.08 -23.11 15.49
C ARG A 178 -4.84 -22.28 15.80
N ALA A 179 -4.75 -21.08 15.24
CA ALA A 179 -3.67 -20.14 15.50
C ALA A 179 -4.15 -19.05 16.44
N ALA A 180 -4.17 -19.33 17.76
CA ALA A 180 -4.40 -18.25 18.72
C ALA A 180 -3.36 -17.16 18.53
N ALA A 181 -3.78 -15.92 18.62
CA ALA A 181 -2.99 -14.75 18.18
C ALA A 181 -1.59 -14.62 18.81
N GLY A 182 -1.39 -15.10 20.04
CA GLY A 182 -0.08 -15.08 20.72
C GLY A 182 0.88 -16.16 20.21
N GLU A 183 0.38 -17.13 19.47
CA GLU A 183 1.15 -18.29 19.01
C GLU A 183 1.57 -18.16 17.54
N LEU A 184 0.86 -17.36 16.74
CA LEU A 184 1.09 -17.27 15.30
C LEU A 184 2.50 -16.77 14.96
N ILE A 185 3.01 -15.76 15.68
CA ILE A 185 4.37 -15.22 15.44
C ILE A 185 5.45 -16.25 15.84
N PRO A 186 5.43 -16.83 17.06
CA PRO A 186 6.38 -17.89 17.40
C PRO A 186 6.31 -19.12 16.48
N LEU A 187 5.12 -19.48 15.98
CA LEU A 187 4.96 -20.56 14.99
C LEU A 187 5.61 -20.19 13.66
N ALA A 188 5.37 -18.98 13.17
CA ALA A 188 5.97 -18.47 11.95
C ALA A 188 7.50 -18.44 12.02
N GLU A 189 8.07 -17.92 13.08
CA GLU A 189 9.53 -17.89 13.30
C GLU A 189 10.13 -19.30 13.27
N ARG A 190 9.50 -20.27 13.95
CA ARG A 190 9.94 -21.68 13.93
C ARG A 190 9.81 -22.32 12.54
N ALA A 191 8.84 -21.88 11.75
CA ALA A 191 8.63 -22.34 10.39
C ALA A 191 9.51 -21.62 9.35
N GLY A 192 10.28 -20.61 9.77
CA GLY A 192 11.06 -19.76 8.85
C GLY A 192 10.18 -18.82 8.01
N VAL A 193 8.96 -18.54 8.45
CA VAL A 193 8.03 -17.59 7.82
C VAL A 193 8.09 -16.27 8.56
N HIS A 194 8.41 -15.20 7.85
CA HIS A 194 8.42 -13.86 8.45
C HIS A 194 7.02 -13.25 8.42
N LEU A 195 6.46 -12.98 9.59
CA LEU A 195 5.20 -12.27 9.77
C LEU A 195 5.43 -10.96 10.54
N THR A 196 4.68 -9.93 10.18
CA THR A 196 4.71 -8.65 10.90
C THR A 196 3.33 -8.37 11.48
N ARG A 197 3.27 -7.96 12.75
CA ARG A 197 2.01 -7.61 13.40
C ARG A 197 1.58 -6.21 13.05
N LEU A 198 0.28 -5.98 13.01
CA LEU A 198 -0.26 -4.63 12.79
C LEU A 198 0.18 -3.65 13.88
N CYS A 199 0.28 -4.11 15.13
CA CYS A 199 0.72 -3.28 16.26
C CYS A 199 2.17 -2.81 16.16
N ASP A 200 3.02 -3.47 15.39
CA ASP A 200 4.42 -3.07 15.19
C ASP A 200 4.54 -1.74 14.39
N TYR A 201 3.46 -1.33 13.73
CA TYR A 201 3.33 -0.04 13.02
C TYR A 201 2.61 1.04 13.85
N ALA A 202 2.13 0.72 15.04
CA ALA A 202 1.43 1.69 15.89
C ALA A 202 2.43 2.57 16.66
N VAL A 203 2.26 3.89 16.59
CA VAL A 203 3.06 4.86 17.36
C VAL A 203 2.74 4.76 18.86
N MET A 204 1.49 4.43 19.20
CA MET A 204 1.08 4.14 20.58
C MET A 204 0.74 2.65 20.68
N GLN A 205 1.19 1.99 21.74
CA GLN A 205 0.88 0.57 21.95
C GLN A 205 -0.65 0.38 22.00
N GLY A 206 -1.18 -0.22 20.93
CA GLY A 206 -2.61 -0.56 20.82
C GLY A 206 -2.95 -1.71 21.74
N THR A 207 -4.09 -1.64 22.40
CA THR A 207 -4.61 -2.67 23.27
C THR A 207 -5.12 -3.89 22.47
N GLY A 208 -4.70 -5.08 22.91
CA GLY A 208 -5.33 -6.40 22.69
C GLY A 208 -5.63 -6.86 21.24
N GLU A 209 -6.47 -6.20 20.49
CA GLU A 209 -6.89 -6.67 19.15
C GLU A 209 -5.83 -6.48 18.06
N ALA A 210 -5.09 -5.38 18.06
CA ALA A 210 -4.03 -5.12 17.07
C ALA A 210 -2.90 -6.16 17.16
N ASN A 211 -2.70 -6.77 18.33
CA ASN A 211 -1.74 -7.86 18.52
C ASN A 211 -2.16 -9.17 17.85
N ARG A 212 -3.43 -9.26 17.43
CA ARG A 212 -4.01 -10.45 16.78
C ARG A 212 -4.06 -10.33 15.26
N VAL A 213 -3.58 -9.22 14.72
CA VAL A 213 -3.63 -8.95 13.28
C VAL A 213 -2.22 -8.96 12.74
N VAL A 214 -2.00 -9.77 11.71
CA VAL A 214 -0.72 -9.85 10.99
C VAL A 214 -0.88 -9.43 9.54
N LEU A 215 0.18 -8.86 8.98
CA LEU A 215 0.28 -8.53 7.55
C LEU A 215 0.80 -9.74 6.79
N LEU A 216 0.11 -10.08 5.70
CA LEU A 216 0.49 -11.11 4.76
C LEU A 216 0.72 -10.50 3.37
N GLY A 217 1.98 -10.42 2.93
CA GLY A 217 2.33 -10.06 1.56
C GLY A 217 2.26 -11.27 0.65
N PHE A 218 1.69 -11.12 -0.55
CA PHE A 218 1.53 -12.23 -1.51
C PHE A 218 2.20 -11.99 -2.87
N SER A 219 2.74 -10.81 -3.11
CA SER A 219 3.29 -10.46 -4.43
C SER A 219 4.61 -11.14 -4.77
N GLY A 220 5.42 -11.46 -3.77
CA GLY A 220 6.77 -12.02 -3.94
C GLY A 220 6.83 -13.55 -4.03
N MET A 221 5.69 -14.25 -3.90
CA MET A 221 5.62 -15.72 -3.85
C MET A 221 4.67 -16.23 -4.94
N ASP A 222 4.88 -17.46 -5.42
CA ASP A 222 3.87 -18.15 -6.22
C ASP A 222 2.82 -18.84 -5.33
N GLU A 223 1.79 -19.40 -5.94
CA GLU A 223 0.66 -20.01 -5.22
C GLU A 223 1.10 -21.21 -4.37
N GLU A 224 2.12 -21.95 -4.82
CA GLU A 224 2.64 -23.11 -4.08
C GLU A 224 3.41 -22.67 -2.84
N ALA A 225 4.27 -21.68 -2.96
CA ALA A 225 5.00 -21.12 -1.83
C ALA A 225 4.04 -20.48 -0.79
N ILE A 226 2.95 -19.85 -1.24
CA ILE A 226 1.91 -19.34 -0.35
C ILE A 226 1.25 -20.48 0.44
N ARG A 227 0.86 -21.59 -0.22
CA ARG A 227 0.28 -22.74 0.46
C ARG A 227 1.24 -23.33 1.48
N GLN A 228 2.47 -23.63 1.06
CA GLN A 228 3.49 -24.22 1.93
C GLN A 228 3.81 -23.33 3.13
N GLY A 229 3.92 -22.01 2.93
CA GLY A 229 4.15 -21.06 4.01
C GLY A 229 3.04 -21.07 5.05
N LEU A 230 1.77 -21.07 4.62
CA LEU A 230 0.63 -21.13 5.54
C LEU A 230 0.49 -22.50 6.22
N GLU A 231 0.73 -23.59 5.50
CA GLU A 231 0.70 -24.95 6.06
C GLU A 231 1.80 -25.14 7.12
N ALA A 232 2.98 -24.56 6.91
CA ALA A 232 4.07 -24.62 7.86
C ALA A 232 3.74 -23.96 9.22
N LEU A 233 2.79 -23.02 9.25
CA LEU A 233 2.33 -22.39 10.50
C LEU A 233 1.60 -23.39 11.42
N ILE A 234 1.01 -24.45 10.89
CA ILE A 234 0.24 -25.43 11.68
C ILE A 234 0.90 -26.82 11.77
N ALA A 235 1.88 -27.11 10.91
CA ALA A 235 2.51 -28.43 10.82
C ALA A 235 3.36 -28.83 12.04
N ARG A 236 3.58 -27.93 13.00
CA ARG A 236 4.45 -28.14 14.19
C ARG A 236 3.75 -27.76 15.51
N SER A 237 2.42 -27.72 15.52
CA SER A 237 1.64 -27.59 16.76
C SER A 237 1.32 -28.95 17.37
#